data_dcde3517e4ebd31fe6e7fce3dfc9500d
#
_entry.id   dcde3517e4ebd31fe6e7fce3dfc9500d
#
_cell.length_a   1.000
_cell.length_b   1.000
_cell.length_c   1.000
_cell.angle_alpha   90.00
_cell.angle_beta   90.00
_cell.angle_gamma   90.00
#
_symmetry.space_group_name_H-M   'P 1'
#
loop_
_entity.id
_entity.type
_entity.pdbx_description
1 polymer ?
#
loop_
_entity_poly.entity_id
_entity_poly.type
_entity_poly.pdbx_seq_one_letter_code
_entity_poly.pdbx_strand_id
1 'polypeptide(L)'
;MDVPHLQWFKTEEREGKTYVYDPLRRRQVALTPEEEVRQRVLYLLVECLKVPAGLLAVEYSVKVNGLDKRADAVVFGTEGSPLMIVECKAPSVTLTEAVLEQAVRYHSALRPKYLLLSNSNATYCFKVEGQTLSPLDHLPDFDEMKGESELKPRT
;
A
#
# COMPACT_ATOMS: atom_id res chain seq x y z
N MET A 1 10.05 17.14 11.89
CA MET A 1 10.34 15.73 12.08
C MET A 1 11.37 15.28 11.06
N ASP A 2 12.45 14.74 11.54
CA ASP A 2 13.50 14.27 10.65
C ASP A 2 13.16 12.88 10.15
N VAL A 3 12.85 12.82 8.88
CA VAL A 3 12.58 11.55 8.22
C VAL A 3 13.61 11.40 7.11
N PRO A 4 13.92 10.17 6.70
CA PRO A 4 14.95 9.96 5.68
C PRO A 4 14.47 10.33 4.28
N HIS A 5 14.09 11.59 4.10
CA HIS A 5 13.59 12.07 2.81
C HIS A 5 14.59 11.90 1.69
N LEU A 6 15.85 12.13 2.01
CA LEU A 6 16.89 12.10 0.99
C LEU A 6 17.07 10.73 0.40
N GLN A 7 16.82 9.68 1.19
CA GLN A 7 16.91 8.32 0.70
C GLN A 7 15.67 7.94 -0.08
N TRP A 8 14.49 8.39 0.40
CA TRP A 8 13.26 8.21 -0.34
C TRP A 8 13.19 9.32 -1.38
N PHE A 9 12.57 9.11 -2.49
CA PHE A 9 12.40 10.07 -3.58
C PHE A 9 13.71 10.58 -4.17
N LYS A 10 14.82 9.89 -3.94
CA LYS A 10 16.07 10.23 -4.60
C LYS A 10 15.97 9.79 -6.06
N THR A 11 16.12 10.74 -6.96
CA THR A 11 15.95 10.47 -8.39
C THR A 11 17.27 10.59 -9.14
N GLU A 12 17.32 9.92 -10.27
CA GLU A 12 18.47 9.92 -11.16
C GLU A 12 17.97 9.91 -12.60
N GLU A 13 18.62 10.67 -13.47
CA GLU A 13 18.28 10.67 -14.88
C GLU A 13 19.34 9.92 -15.67
N ARG A 14 18.88 9.01 -16.51
CA ARG A 14 19.75 8.25 -17.40
C ARG A 14 19.08 8.10 -18.75
N GLU A 15 19.79 8.51 -19.80
CA GLU A 15 19.31 8.37 -21.17
C GLU A 15 17.91 8.94 -21.38
N GLY A 16 17.67 10.11 -20.77
CA GLY A 16 16.38 10.79 -20.92
C GLY A 16 15.25 10.23 -20.10
N LYS A 17 15.52 9.26 -19.25
CA LYS A 17 14.51 8.68 -18.37
C LYS A 17 14.85 8.93 -16.91
N THR A 18 13.82 9.15 -16.12
CA THR A 18 13.97 9.39 -14.69
C THR A 18 13.73 8.11 -13.92
N TYR A 19 14.60 7.84 -12.97
CA TYR A 19 14.51 6.69 -12.08
C TYR A 19 14.47 7.16 -10.65
N VAL A 20 13.82 6.40 -9.79
CA VAL A 20 13.77 6.67 -8.36
C VAL A 20 14.36 5.47 -7.64
N TYR A 21 15.13 5.74 -6.58
CA TYR A 21 15.62 4.65 -5.75
C TYR A 21 14.51 4.19 -4.80
N ASP A 22 14.17 2.90 -4.88
CA ASP A 22 13.19 2.29 -3.98
C ASP A 22 13.93 1.64 -2.82
N PRO A 23 13.85 2.20 -1.62
CA PRO A 23 14.57 1.63 -0.48
C PRO A 23 14.04 0.27 -0.03
N LEU A 24 12.80 -0.06 -0.40
CA LEU A 24 12.22 -1.36 -0.04
C LEU A 24 12.66 -2.45 -1.00
N ARG A 25 12.65 -2.18 -2.32
CA ARG A 25 13.16 -3.11 -3.32
C ARG A 25 14.67 -3.00 -3.49
N ARG A 26 15.30 -1.97 -2.91
CA ARG A 26 16.74 -1.72 -2.93
C ARG A 26 17.31 -1.64 -4.34
N ARG A 27 16.63 -0.91 -5.20
CA ARG A 27 17.09 -0.74 -6.57
C ARG A 27 16.43 0.49 -7.18
N GLN A 28 17.02 0.96 -8.29
CA GLN A 28 16.43 2.00 -9.09
C GLN A 28 15.27 1.43 -9.90
N VAL A 29 14.16 2.14 -9.92
CA VAL A 29 13.00 1.76 -10.72
C VAL A 29 12.59 2.97 -11.55
N ALA A 30 12.00 2.71 -12.72
CA ALA A 30 11.55 3.80 -13.59
C ALA A 30 10.46 4.60 -12.88
N LEU A 31 10.60 5.92 -12.90
CA LEU A 31 9.64 6.81 -12.24
C LEU A 31 8.52 7.13 -13.21
N THR A 32 7.53 6.24 -13.26
CA THR A 32 6.29 6.48 -13.99
C THR A 32 5.33 7.22 -13.08
N PRO A 33 4.23 7.80 -13.63
CA PRO A 33 3.23 8.43 -12.77
C PRO A 33 2.67 7.50 -11.70
N GLU A 34 2.46 6.24 -12.03
CA GLU A 34 1.97 5.27 -11.05
C GLU A 34 3.04 4.92 -10.02
N GLU A 35 4.30 4.79 -10.46
CA GLU A 35 5.38 4.50 -9.52
C GLU A 35 5.58 5.65 -8.53
N GLU A 36 5.37 6.88 -8.97
CA GLU A 36 5.46 8.01 -8.04
C GLU A 36 4.40 7.91 -6.96
N VAL A 37 3.18 7.54 -7.32
CA VAL A 37 2.11 7.32 -6.33
C VAL A 37 2.52 6.21 -5.37
N ARG A 38 3.03 5.10 -5.91
CA ARG A 38 3.46 3.98 -5.08
C ARG A 38 4.54 4.42 -4.08
N GLN A 39 5.55 5.16 -4.54
CA GLN A 39 6.61 5.61 -3.65
C GLN A 39 6.09 6.48 -2.52
N ARG A 40 5.14 7.37 -2.81
CA ARG A 40 4.57 8.22 -1.77
C ARG A 40 3.76 7.42 -0.77
N VAL A 41 3.02 6.40 -1.23
CA VAL A 41 2.26 5.54 -0.34
C VAL A 41 3.19 4.68 0.52
N LEU A 42 4.26 4.15 -0.07
CA LEU A 42 5.23 3.36 0.69
C LEU A 42 5.88 4.21 1.79
N TYR A 43 6.23 5.45 1.46
CA TYR A 43 6.76 6.37 2.44
C TYR A 43 5.76 6.60 3.58
N LEU A 44 4.50 6.85 3.22
CA LEU A 44 3.44 7.04 4.20
C LEU A 44 3.32 5.84 5.13
N LEU A 45 3.33 4.64 4.57
CA LEU A 45 3.19 3.42 5.36
C LEU A 45 4.34 3.25 6.36
N VAL A 46 5.57 3.43 5.89
CA VAL A 46 6.73 3.16 6.73
C VAL A 46 6.98 4.30 7.72
N GLU A 47 6.98 5.54 7.23
CA GLU A 47 7.40 6.68 8.04
C GLU A 47 6.27 7.25 8.90
N CYS A 48 5.05 7.24 8.40
CA CYS A 48 3.93 7.83 9.12
C CYS A 48 3.09 6.82 9.86
N LEU A 49 2.80 5.67 9.22
CA LEU A 49 1.94 4.65 9.82
C LEU A 49 2.73 3.57 10.54
N LYS A 50 4.05 3.67 10.53
CA LYS A 50 4.95 2.83 11.32
C LYS A 50 4.92 1.35 10.95
N VAL A 51 4.68 1.07 9.68
CA VAL A 51 4.77 -0.30 9.19
C VAL A 51 6.24 -0.69 9.10
N PRO A 52 6.66 -1.79 9.71
CA PRO A 52 8.05 -2.24 9.57
C PRO A 52 8.35 -2.58 8.11
N ALA A 53 9.47 -2.08 7.60
CA ALA A 53 9.83 -2.31 6.21
C ALA A 53 9.91 -3.80 5.87
N GLY A 54 10.33 -4.63 6.81
CA GLY A 54 10.42 -6.06 6.60
C GLY A 54 9.08 -6.78 6.50
N LEU A 55 7.97 -6.10 6.82
CA LEU A 55 6.63 -6.66 6.73
C LEU A 55 5.83 -6.06 5.58
N LEU A 56 6.50 -5.35 4.70
CA LEU A 56 5.88 -4.67 3.57
C LEU A 56 6.44 -5.26 2.27
N ALA A 57 5.58 -5.94 1.54
CA ALA A 57 5.97 -6.55 0.25
C ALA A 57 5.49 -5.66 -0.88
N VAL A 58 6.40 -5.31 -1.80
CA VAL A 58 6.08 -4.45 -2.93
C VAL A 58 5.89 -5.33 -4.17
N GLU A 59 4.88 -5.02 -4.97
CA GLU A 59 4.54 -5.79 -6.17
C GLU A 59 4.33 -7.27 -5.85
N TYR A 60 3.44 -7.51 -4.90
CA TYR A 60 3.18 -8.87 -4.42
C TYR A 60 2.23 -9.61 -5.35
N SER A 61 2.62 -10.80 -5.78
CA SER A 61 1.81 -11.60 -6.69
C SER A 61 0.70 -12.33 -5.96
N VAL A 62 -0.51 -12.24 -6.51
CA VAL A 62 -1.71 -12.91 -5.99
C VAL A 62 -2.33 -13.71 -7.12
N LYS A 63 -2.70 -14.96 -6.85
CA LYS A 63 -3.40 -15.78 -7.82
C LYS A 63 -4.91 -15.61 -7.68
N VAL A 64 -5.57 -15.24 -8.76
CA VAL A 64 -7.02 -15.11 -8.82
C VAL A 64 -7.51 -15.87 -10.05
N ASN A 65 -8.28 -16.90 -9.83
CA ASN A 65 -8.83 -17.74 -10.90
C ASN A 65 -7.74 -18.23 -11.85
N GLY A 66 -6.60 -18.64 -11.29
CA GLY A 66 -5.48 -19.16 -12.09
C GLY A 66 -4.62 -18.09 -12.76
N LEU A 67 -5.00 -16.82 -12.64
CA LEU A 67 -4.26 -15.72 -13.23
C LEU A 67 -3.42 -15.02 -12.18
N ASP A 68 -2.20 -14.63 -12.56
CA ASP A 68 -1.34 -13.86 -11.68
C ASP A 68 -1.73 -12.39 -11.72
N LYS A 69 -2.06 -11.84 -10.56
CA LYS A 69 -2.30 -10.41 -10.38
C LYS A 69 -1.29 -9.89 -9.38
N ARG A 70 -0.92 -8.62 -9.51
CA ARG A 70 0.02 -8.02 -8.57
C ARG A 70 -0.64 -6.90 -7.81
N ALA A 71 -0.55 -6.99 -6.49
CA ALA A 71 -0.88 -5.87 -5.62
C ALA A 71 0.32 -4.93 -5.60
N ASP A 72 0.08 -3.62 -5.55
CA ASP A 72 1.18 -2.66 -5.47
C ASP A 72 1.98 -2.85 -4.21
N ALA A 73 1.31 -3.12 -3.10
CA ALA A 73 1.98 -3.49 -1.87
C ALA A 73 1.03 -4.25 -0.96
N VAL A 74 1.60 -5.05 -0.06
CA VAL A 74 0.84 -5.77 0.96
C VAL A 74 1.57 -5.60 2.29
N VAL A 75 0.83 -5.21 3.32
CA VAL A 75 1.34 -5.15 4.69
C VAL A 75 0.98 -6.45 5.38
N PHE A 76 1.98 -7.13 5.94
CA PHE A 76 1.77 -8.36 6.68
C PHE A 76 1.92 -8.13 8.17
N GLY A 77 1.17 -8.90 8.95
CA GLY A 77 1.37 -8.93 10.39
C GLY A 77 2.58 -9.77 10.75
N THR A 78 2.96 -9.72 12.03
CA THR A 78 4.12 -10.47 12.52
C THR A 78 3.92 -11.97 12.40
N GLU A 79 2.67 -12.43 12.29
CA GLU A 79 2.35 -13.83 12.13
C GLU A 79 2.21 -14.24 10.67
N GLY A 80 2.47 -13.32 9.75
CA GLY A 80 2.42 -13.60 8.33
C GLY A 80 1.06 -13.43 7.67
N SER A 81 0.05 -12.98 8.40
CA SER A 81 -1.27 -12.77 7.82
C SER A 81 -1.33 -11.40 7.12
N PRO A 82 -2.02 -11.32 5.97
CA PRO A 82 -2.16 -10.02 5.29
C PRO A 82 -3.03 -9.09 6.11
N LEU A 83 -2.54 -7.88 6.33
CA LEU A 83 -3.28 -6.86 7.06
C LEU A 83 -3.90 -5.82 6.12
N MET A 84 -3.12 -5.36 5.15
CA MET A 84 -3.59 -4.32 4.24
C MET A 84 -3.08 -4.59 2.84
N ILE A 85 -3.95 -4.42 1.87
CA ILE A 85 -3.57 -4.43 0.46
C ILE A 85 -3.62 -2.99 -0.03
N VAL A 86 -2.61 -2.62 -0.81
CA VAL A 86 -2.46 -1.28 -1.36
C VAL A 86 -2.59 -1.35 -2.86
N GLU A 87 -3.45 -0.50 -3.42
CA GLU A 87 -3.61 -0.32 -4.85
C GLU A 87 -3.33 1.12 -5.21
N CYS A 88 -2.42 1.34 -6.13
CA CYS A 88 -2.05 2.67 -6.60
C CYS A 88 -2.45 2.83 -8.05
N LYS A 89 -2.96 4.01 -8.37
CA LYS A 89 -3.29 4.38 -9.75
C LYS A 89 -2.58 5.68 -10.06
N ALA A 90 -2.30 5.91 -11.33
CA ALA A 90 -1.71 7.18 -11.77
C ALA A 90 -2.65 8.34 -11.39
N PRO A 91 -2.10 9.56 -11.18
CA PRO A 91 -2.95 10.70 -10.80
C PRO A 91 -4.05 11.01 -11.79
N SER A 92 -3.88 10.64 -13.05
CA SER A 92 -4.90 10.87 -14.10
C SER A 92 -6.07 9.91 -14.01
N VAL A 93 -5.97 8.84 -13.22
CA VAL A 93 -7.03 7.84 -13.11
C VAL A 93 -7.98 8.26 -11.99
N THR A 94 -9.26 8.41 -12.34
CA THR A 94 -10.28 8.73 -11.33
C THR A 94 -10.61 7.47 -10.53
N LEU A 95 -10.62 7.61 -9.21
CA LEU A 95 -10.94 6.49 -8.32
C LEU A 95 -12.46 6.39 -8.19
N THR A 96 -13.04 5.47 -8.95
CA THR A 96 -14.48 5.24 -8.99
C THR A 96 -14.83 3.99 -8.20
N GLU A 97 -16.15 3.77 -7.99
CA GLU A 97 -16.61 2.53 -7.38
C GLU A 97 -16.18 1.32 -8.19
N ALA A 98 -16.14 1.44 -9.52
CA ALA A 98 -15.72 0.34 -10.37
C ALA A 98 -14.25 -0.04 -10.13
N VAL A 99 -13.40 0.98 -9.94
CA VAL A 99 -11.98 0.73 -9.62
C VAL A 99 -11.86 0.04 -8.26
N LEU A 100 -12.64 0.49 -7.28
CA LEU A 100 -12.63 -0.11 -5.95
C LEU A 100 -13.11 -1.56 -5.99
N GLU A 101 -14.21 -1.83 -6.70
CA GLU A 101 -14.74 -3.18 -6.82
C GLU A 101 -13.74 -4.12 -7.48
N GLN A 102 -13.03 -3.63 -8.49
CA GLN A 102 -12.04 -4.42 -9.18
C GLN A 102 -10.87 -4.78 -8.24
N ALA A 103 -10.43 -3.81 -7.44
CA ALA A 103 -9.35 -4.04 -6.48
C ALA A 103 -9.75 -5.12 -5.47
N VAL A 104 -10.96 -5.01 -4.93
CA VAL A 104 -11.46 -6.00 -3.97
C VAL A 104 -11.52 -7.38 -4.59
N ARG A 105 -12.01 -7.46 -5.82
CA ARG A 105 -12.17 -8.75 -6.50
C ARG A 105 -10.82 -9.43 -6.72
N TYR A 106 -9.80 -8.65 -7.09
CA TYR A 106 -8.49 -9.23 -7.35
C TYR A 106 -7.79 -9.71 -6.08
N HIS A 107 -8.08 -9.11 -4.95
CA HIS A 107 -7.33 -9.38 -3.73
C HIS A 107 -8.13 -10.12 -2.67
N SER A 108 -9.36 -10.55 -2.99
CA SER A 108 -10.20 -11.25 -2.03
C SER A 108 -9.56 -12.56 -1.54
N ALA A 109 -8.69 -13.17 -2.34
CA ALA A 109 -8.02 -14.41 -1.95
C ALA A 109 -7.09 -14.22 -0.75
N LEU A 110 -6.54 -13.02 -0.55
CA LEU A 110 -5.65 -12.73 0.57
C LEU A 110 -6.39 -12.45 1.86
N ARG A 111 -7.66 -12.07 1.77
CA ARG A 111 -8.51 -11.74 2.93
C ARG A 111 -7.85 -10.73 3.87
N PRO A 112 -7.46 -9.56 3.35
CA PRO A 112 -6.84 -8.54 4.20
C PRO A 112 -7.90 -7.92 5.12
N LYS A 113 -7.43 -7.25 6.17
CA LYS A 113 -8.32 -6.46 7.03
C LYS A 113 -8.63 -5.10 6.45
N TYR A 114 -7.73 -4.57 5.64
CA TYR A 114 -7.83 -3.21 5.11
C TYR A 114 -7.47 -3.19 3.65
N LEU A 115 -8.06 -2.22 2.93
CA LEU A 115 -7.70 -1.91 1.56
C LEU A 115 -7.41 -0.42 1.47
N LEU A 116 -6.27 -0.07 0.91
CA LEU A 116 -5.90 1.32 0.68
C LEU A 116 -5.80 1.55 -0.82
N LEU A 117 -6.46 2.59 -1.30
CA LEU A 117 -6.51 2.94 -2.72
C LEU A 117 -6.10 4.40 -2.86
N SER A 118 -5.10 4.68 -3.71
CA SER A 118 -4.59 6.03 -3.86
C SER A 118 -4.20 6.34 -5.29
N ASN A 119 -4.43 7.59 -5.70
CA ASN A 119 -3.86 8.14 -6.93
C ASN A 119 -3.08 9.43 -6.65
N SER A 120 -2.72 9.67 -5.40
CA SER A 120 -2.08 10.86 -4.85
C SER A 120 -3.01 12.05 -4.70
N ASN A 121 -3.98 12.22 -5.58
CA ASN A 121 -4.97 13.30 -5.44
C ASN A 121 -6.05 12.92 -4.43
N ALA A 122 -6.31 11.63 -4.30
CA ALA A 122 -7.27 11.11 -3.35
C ALA A 122 -6.73 9.79 -2.80
N THR A 123 -6.93 9.57 -1.50
CA THR A 123 -6.53 8.35 -0.83
C THR A 123 -7.67 7.88 0.04
N TYR A 124 -8.07 6.65 -0.17
CA TYR A 124 -9.17 6.04 0.57
C TYR A 124 -8.69 4.78 1.27
N CYS A 125 -9.17 4.59 2.49
CA CYS A 125 -8.90 3.36 3.23
C CYS A 125 -10.21 2.75 3.68
N PHE A 126 -10.32 1.45 3.51
CA PHE A 126 -11.53 0.71 3.85
C PHE A 126 -11.20 -0.43 4.80
N LYS A 127 -12.09 -0.67 5.73
CA LYS A 127 -12.04 -1.90 6.51
C LYS A 127 -12.80 -2.97 5.75
N VAL A 128 -12.21 -4.14 5.64
CA VAL A 128 -12.75 -5.26 4.87
C VAL A 128 -13.31 -6.29 5.84
N GLU A 129 -14.60 -6.55 5.74
CA GLU A 129 -15.26 -7.56 6.56
C GLU A 129 -16.09 -8.45 5.62
N GLY A 130 -15.52 -9.61 5.27
CA GLY A 130 -16.13 -10.45 4.24
C GLY A 130 -16.12 -9.74 2.90
N GLN A 131 -17.30 -9.50 2.35
CA GLN A 131 -17.44 -8.76 1.10
C GLN A 131 -17.89 -7.32 1.33
N THR A 132 -17.93 -6.89 2.59
CA THR A 132 -18.36 -5.56 2.96
C THR A 132 -17.14 -4.66 3.14
N LEU A 133 -17.20 -3.47 2.53
CA LEU A 133 -16.18 -2.45 2.68
C LEU A 133 -16.77 -1.29 3.45
N SER A 134 -16.10 -0.93 4.54
CA SER A 134 -16.50 0.21 5.35
C SER A 134 -15.45 1.29 5.24
N PRO A 135 -15.79 2.47 4.71
CA PRO A 135 -14.80 3.53 4.60
C PRO A 135 -14.36 4.01 5.97
N LEU A 136 -13.07 4.28 6.09
CA LEU A 136 -12.51 4.82 7.31
C LEU A 136 -12.28 6.32 7.14
N ASP A 137 -12.39 7.05 8.24
CA ASP A 137 -12.13 8.48 8.26
C ASP A 137 -10.68 8.81 8.62
N HIS A 138 -9.86 7.78 8.79
CA HIS A 138 -8.45 7.93 9.12
C HIS A 138 -7.66 6.76 8.55
N LEU A 139 -6.35 6.92 8.48
CA LEU A 139 -5.46 5.85 8.04
C LEU A 139 -4.97 5.09 9.28
N PRO A 140 -5.22 3.79 9.38
CA PRO A 140 -4.76 3.02 10.54
C PRO A 140 -3.24 2.91 10.54
N ASP A 141 -2.63 3.09 11.70
CA ASP A 141 -1.21 2.80 11.84
C ASP A 141 -1.02 1.28 12.00
N PHE A 142 0.24 0.86 12.08
CA PHE A 142 0.52 -0.58 12.12
C PHE A 142 -0.08 -1.26 13.36
N ASP A 143 -0.07 -0.59 14.51
CA ASP A 143 -0.65 -1.16 15.73
C ASP A 143 -2.16 -1.34 15.57
N GLU A 144 -2.83 -0.37 14.98
CA GLU A 144 -4.25 -0.49 14.74
C GLU A 144 -4.54 -1.61 13.74
N MET A 145 -3.72 -1.73 12.69
CA MET A 145 -3.89 -2.81 11.73
C MET A 145 -3.81 -4.18 12.39
N LYS A 146 -2.93 -4.34 13.36
CA LYS A 146 -2.79 -5.60 14.08
C LYS A 146 -3.91 -5.82 15.08
N GLY A 147 -4.63 -4.77 15.44
CA GLY A 147 -5.69 -4.86 16.43
C GLY A 147 -5.20 -4.82 17.86
N GLU A 148 -3.93 -4.56 18.09
CA GLU A 148 -3.38 -4.56 19.45
C GLU A 148 -3.97 -3.46 20.32
N SER A 149 -4.23 -2.28 19.72
CA SER A 149 -4.79 -1.17 20.46
C SER A 149 -6.20 -1.48 20.96
N GLU A 150 -6.91 -2.35 20.25
CA GLU A 150 -8.27 -2.76 20.62
C GLU A 150 -8.25 -3.89 21.64
N LEU A 151 -7.20 -4.72 21.62
CA LEU A 151 -7.12 -5.93 22.45
C LEU A 151 -6.43 -5.69 23.78
N LYS A 152 -5.67 -4.60 23.90
CA LYS A 152 -4.95 -4.33 25.13
C LYS A 152 -5.91 -4.01 26.25
N PRO A 153 -5.75 -4.66 27.42
CA PRO A 153 -6.59 -4.33 28.54
C PRO A 153 -6.31 -2.90 29.03
N ARG A 154 -7.35 -2.24 29.49
CA ARG A 154 -7.21 -0.91 30.07
C ARG A 154 -6.86 -1.05 31.55
N THR A 155 -5.78 -0.49 31.92
CA THR A 155 -5.33 -0.53 33.31
C THR A 155 -5.37 0.85 33.91
#